data_baf2b3730002f2cd21becce83bb01664
#
_entry.id   baf2b3730002f2cd21becce83bb01664
#
_cell.length_a   1.000
_cell.length_b   1.000
_cell.length_c   1.000
_cell.angle_alpha   90.00
_cell.angle_beta   90.00
_cell.angle_gamma   90.00
#
_symmetry.space_group_name_H-M   'P 1'
#
loop_
_entity.id
_entity.type
_entity.pdbx_description
1 polymer ?
#
loop_
_entity_poly.entity_id
_entity_poly.type
_entity_poly.pdbx_seq_one_letter_code
_entity_poly.pdbx_strand_id
1 'polypeptide(L)'
;MSYLLIPNEVFANDATIWVAAINENLNPAATVLEYGSNLVALNSGWSTFRTADGNFTIQYQRVALHNLTQQTRYFLTLRVGGEWKADASIDTIPWRLPGPADPPFIVMLGSCFFAREDPNGNVGRTYMNLPAAARPHIKLLCGDQVYLDNPPQDFLNPLRSRNWLEHR
;
A
#
# COMPACT_ATOMS: atom_id res chain seq x y z
N MET A 1 3.54 -13.41 -4.39
CA MET A 1 3.67 -12.16 -5.18
C MET A 1 4.94 -11.53 -4.73
N SER A 2 5.83 -11.29 -5.67
CA SER A 2 7.18 -10.83 -5.37
C SER A 2 7.34 -9.32 -5.51
N TYR A 3 6.34 -8.62 -6.05
CA TYR A 3 6.35 -7.17 -6.22
C TYR A 3 5.14 -6.51 -5.57
N LEU A 4 5.33 -5.34 -4.96
CA LEU A 4 4.29 -4.58 -4.28
C LEU A 4 4.30 -3.13 -4.75
N LEU A 5 3.09 -2.58 -4.92
CA LEU A 5 2.82 -1.15 -5.03
C LEU A 5 1.94 -0.75 -3.85
N ILE A 6 2.44 0.12 -3.00
CA ILE A 6 1.71 0.56 -1.80
C ILE A 6 1.57 2.08 -1.85
N PRO A 7 0.37 2.62 -2.13
CA PRO A 7 0.11 4.04 -1.95
C PRO A 7 0.36 4.45 -0.50
N ASN A 8 1.17 5.49 -0.30
CA ASN A 8 1.58 5.95 1.02
C ASN A 8 0.92 7.28 1.37
N GLU A 9 1.15 8.30 0.57
CA GLU A 9 0.58 9.63 0.74
C GLU A 9 -0.09 10.02 -0.57
N VAL A 10 -1.31 10.52 -0.50
CA VAL A 10 -2.05 11.00 -1.68
C VAL A 10 -2.65 12.36 -1.37
N PHE A 11 -2.29 13.35 -2.17
CA PHE A 11 -2.76 14.72 -2.08
C PHE A 11 -3.57 15.11 -3.32
N ALA A 12 -3.90 16.37 -3.47
CA ALA A 12 -4.64 16.86 -4.61
C ALA A 12 -3.85 16.77 -5.93
N ASN A 13 -2.55 17.07 -5.87
CA ASN A 13 -1.69 17.17 -7.05
C ASN A 13 -0.46 16.27 -7.01
N ASP A 14 -0.24 15.61 -5.88
CA ASP A 14 0.95 14.79 -5.64
C ASP A 14 0.56 13.49 -4.94
N ALA A 15 1.37 12.47 -5.15
CA ALA A 15 1.28 11.22 -4.39
C ALA A 15 2.66 10.62 -4.17
N THR A 16 2.77 9.78 -3.16
CA THR A 16 3.96 8.99 -2.90
C THR A 16 3.58 7.52 -2.87
N ILE A 17 4.35 6.72 -3.59
CA ILE A 17 4.14 5.28 -3.73
C ILE A 17 5.38 4.55 -3.24
N TRP A 18 5.20 3.56 -2.36
CA TRP A 18 6.23 2.58 -2.09
C TRP A 18 6.18 1.49 -3.16
N VAL A 19 7.34 1.25 -3.77
CA VAL A 19 7.55 0.13 -4.70
C VAL A 19 8.51 -0.83 -4.04
N ALA A 20 8.17 -2.12 -4.00
CA ALA A 20 9.03 -3.13 -3.42
C ALA A 20 9.10 -4.39 -4.28
N ALA A 21 10.27 -5.02 -4.28
CA ALA A 21 10.54 -6.35 -4.82
C ALA A 21 11.02 -7.25 -3.67
N ILE A 22 10.31 -8.36 -3.44
CA ILE A 22 10.55 -9.28 -2.32
C ILE A 22 11.12 -10.58 -2.87
N ASN A 23 12.34 -10.94 -2.43
CA ASN A 23 13.07 -12.13 -2.86
C ASN A 23 13.20 -12.24 -4.39
N GLU A 24 13.25 -11.09 -5.08
CA GLU A 24 13.37 -11.01 -6.53
C GLU A 24 14.76 -10.50 -6.92
N ASN A 25 15.21 -10.93 -8.10
CA ASN A 25 16.38 -10.35 -8.74
C ASN A 25 15.93 -9.14 -9.57
N LEU A 26 15.75 -8.01 -8.90
CA LEU A 26 15.31 -6.78 -9.53
C LEU A 26 16.34 -6.28 -10.53
N ASN A 27 15.85 -5.90 -11.73
CA ASN A 27 16.62 -5.12 -12.71
C ASN A 27 16.14 -3.67 -12.70
N PRO A 28 16.80 -2.76 -11.95
CA PRO A 28 16.37 -1.36 -11.88
C PRO A 28 16.32 -0.68 -13.26
N ALA A 29 17.27 -0.95 -14.15
CA ALA A 29 17.34 -0.32 -15.46
C ALA A 29 16.14 -0.66 -16.38
N ALA A 30 15.45 -1.76 -16.07
CA ALA A 30 14.28 -2.21 -16.83
C ALA A 30 12.97 -2.05 -16.03
N THR A 31 13.00 -1.29 -14.91
CA THR A 31 11.82 -1.12 -14.04
C THR A 31 11.17 0.23 -14.29
N VAL A 32 9.87 0.20 -14.56
CA VAL A 32 9.05 1.38 -14.87
C VAL A 32 7.74 1.35 -14.08
N LEU A 33 7.35 2.49 -13.54
CA LEU A 33 6.01 2.73 -13.00
C LEU A 33 5.20 3.55 -14.02
N GLU A 34 4.08 2.99 -14.46
CA GLU A 34 3.10 3.63 -15.33
C GLU A 34 1.95 4.21 -14.50
N TYR A 35 1.50 5.43 -14.82
CA TYR A 35 0.29 6.02 -14.26
C TYR A 35 -0.38 6.98 -15.24
N GLY A 36 -1.63 6.74 -15.57
CA GLY A 36 -2.29 7.46 -16.68
C GLY A 36 -1.50 7.31 -17.98
N SER A 37 -1.09 8.42 -18.57
CA SER A 37 -0.21 8.45 -19.76
C SER A 37 1.26 8.64 -19.42
N ASN A 38 1.64 8.66 -18.14
CA ASN A 38 2.99 8.98 -17.69
C ASN A 38 3.78 7.70 -17.36
N LEU A 39 5.10 7.81 -17.51
CA LEU A 39 6.06 6.76 -17.18
C LEU A 39 7.15 7.33 -16.27
N VAL A 40 7.45 6.61 -15.19
CA VAL A 40 8.58 6.92 -14.31
C VAL A 40 9.56 5.75 -14.35
N ALA A 41 10.77 6.02 -14.87
CA ALA A 41 11.84 5.04 -14.82
C ALA A 41 12.38 4.91 -13.39
N LEU A 42 12.45 3.69 -12.89
CA LEU A 42 12.90 3.38 -11.54
C LEU A 42 14.33 2.80 -11.55
N ASN A 43 15.21 3.42 -12.32
CA ASN A 43 16.56 2.94 -12.58
C ASN A 43 17.58 3.22 -11.46
N SER A 44 17.21 3.99 -10.44
CA SER A 44 18.05 4.34 -9.30
C SER A 44 17.20 4.57 -8.03
N GLY A 45 17.84 4.83 -6.89
CA GLY A 45 17.15 5.16 -5.64
C GLY A 45 16.62 3.95 -4.86
N TRP A 46 17.01 2.73 -5.22
CA TRP A 46 16.63 1.52 -4.50
C TRP A 46 17.45 1.33 -3.24
N SER A 47 16.76 1.06 -2.15
CA SER A 47 17.32 0.59 -0.88
C SER A 47 17.14 -0.92 -0.78
N THR A 48 18.04 -1.59 -0.06
CA THR A 48 17.95 -3.04 0.15
C THR A 48 17.96 -3.34 1.63
N PHE A 49 16.98 -4.11 2.07
CA PHE A 49 17.00 -4.79 3.36
C PHE A 49 17.21 -6.29 3.13
N ARG A 50 18.08 -6.90 3.94
CA ARG A 50 18.33 -8.34 3.92
C ARG A 50 18.39 -8.86 5.33
N THR A 51 17.76 -10.00 5.61
CA THR A 51 17.90 -10.70 6.88
C THR A 51 19.31 -11.25 7.06
N ALA A 52 19.74 -11.44 8.32
CA ALA A 52 21.10 -11.92 8.64
C ALA A 52 21.41 -13.31 8.05
N ASP A 53 20.40 -14.17 7.92
CA ASP A 53 20.49 -15.48 7.30
C ASP A 53 20.46 -15.46 5.76
N GLY A 54 20.22 -14.28 5.17
CA GLY A 54 20.16 -14.07 3.73
C GLY A 54 18.90 -14.61 3.04
N ASN A 55 18.00 -15.25 3.78
CA ASN A 55 16.82 -15.92 3.21
C ASN A 55 15.72 -14.95 2.76
N PHE A 56 15.76 -13.72 3.25
CA PHE A 56 14.78 -12.72 2.92
C PHE A 56 15.44 -11.41 2.48
N THR A 57 15.05 -10.92 1.32
CA THR A 57 15.55 -9.66 0.77
C THR A 57 14.39 -8.83 0.28
N ILE A 58 14.35 -7.56 0.65
CA ILE A 58 13.45 -6.55 0.08
C ILE A 58 14.30 -5.48 -0.58
N GLN A 59 14.06 -5.22 -1.85
CA GLN A 59 14.51 -4.02 -2.54
C GLN A 59 13.33 -3.08 -2.65
N TYR A 60 13.48 -1.84 -2.22
CA TYR A 60 12.37 -0.90 -2.19
C TYR A 60 12.82 0.52 -2.50
N GLN A 61 11.89 1.32 -3.00
CA GLN A 61 12.06 2.76 -3.11
C GLN A 61 10.74 3.50 -2.92
N ARG A 62 10.85 4.77 -2.60
CA ARG A 62 9.75 5.71 -2.52
C ARG A 62 9.73 6.55 -3.80
N VAL A 63 8.62 6.52 -4.52
CA VAL A 63 8.43 7.22 -5.77
C VAL A 63 7.46 8.37 -5.57
N ALA A 64 7.87 9.59 -5.89
CA ALA A 64 6.99 10.75 -5.89
C ALA A 64 6.34 10.91 -7.28
N LEU A 65 5.03 11.09 -7.30
CA LEU A 65 4.24 11.43 -8.48
C LEU A 65 3.78 12.88 -8.35
N HIS A 66 3.98 13.67 -9.38
CA HIS A 66 3.68 15.10 -9.39
C HIS A 66 2.70 15.47 -10.51
N ASN A 67 2.14 16.66 -10.40
CA ASN A 67 1.23 17.23 -11.41
C ASN A 67 0.00 16.35 -11.66
N LEU A 68 -0.51 15.71 -10.63
CA LEU A 68 -1.74 14.95 -10.70
C LEU A 68 -2.94 15.91 -10.75
N THR A 69 -4.02 15.46 -11.34
CA THR A 69 -5.30 16.17 -11.31
C THR A 69 -6.06 15.77 -10.04
N GLN A 70 -6.60 16.75 -9.32
CA GLN A 70 -7.42 16.49 -8.13
C GLN A 70 -8.68 15.68 -8.45
N GLN A 71 -9.22 14.97 -7.46
CA GLN A 71 -10.45 14.17 -7.55
C GLN A 71 -10.42 13.17 -8.73
N THR A 72 -9.26 12.62 -9.02
CA THR A 72 -9.03 11.75 -10.17
C THR A 72 -8.45 10.42 -9.71
N ARG A 73 -8.97 9.32 -10.27
CA ARG A 73 -8.39 7.99 -10.08
C ARG A 73 -7.28 7.75 -11.07
N TYR A 74 -6.12 7.36 -10.54
CA TYR A 74 -4.99 6.89 -11.32
C TYR A 74 -4.78 5.40 -11.07
N PHE A 75 -4.70 4.63 -12.13
CA PHE A 75 -4.24 3.26 -12.10
C PHE A 75 -2.71 3.26 -12.23
N LEU A 76 -2.07 2.49 -11.37
CA LEU A 76 -0.62 2.35 -11.30
C LEU A 76 -0.26 0.94 -11.77
N THR A 77 0.72 0.82 -12.65
CA THR A 77 1.23 -0.46 -13.13
C THR A 77 2.73 -0.50 -13.01
N LEU A 78 3.25 -1.50 -12.32
CA LEU A 78 4.69 -1.77 -12.28
C LEU A 78 5.06 -2.77 -13.36
N ARG A 79 6.04 -2.38 -14.19
CA ARG A 79 6.66 -3.28 -15.18
C ARG A 79 8.14 -3.46 -14.92
N VAL A 80 8.61 -4.67 -15.14
CA VAL A 80 10.05 -5.00 -15.12
C VAL A 80 10.37 -5.77 -16.39
N GLY A 81 11.27 -5.23 -17.19
CA GLY A 81 11.61 -5.81 -18.51
C GLY A 81 10.41 -5.82 -19.48
N GLY A 82 9.49 -4.88 -19.34
CA GLY A 82 8.24 -4.81 -20.11
C GLY A 82 7.10 -5.68 -19.60
N GLU A 83 7.38 -6.63 -18.70
CA GLU A 83 6.35 -7.52 -18.13
C GLU A 83 5.61 -6.84 -16.97
N TRP A 84 4.30 -7.07 -16.89
CA TRP A 84 3.47 -6.69 -15.74
C TRP A 84 3.92 -7.45 -14.48
N LYS A 85 4.04 -6.74 -13.36
CA LYS A 85 4.46 -7.31 -12.06
C LYS A 85 3.50 -7.00 -10.92
N ALA A 86 2.95 -5.79 -10.86
CA ALA A 86 1.99 -5.39 -9.84
C ALA A 86 1.14 -4.22 -10.34
N ASP A 87 -0.02 -4.05 -9.74
CA ASP A 87 -0.90 -2.90 -9.95
C ASP A 87 -1.45 -2.37 -8.63
N ALA A 88 -1.85 -1.11 -8.65
CA ALA A 88 -2.55 -0.42 -7.57
C ALA A 88 -3.41 0.71 -8.16
N SER A 89 -4.14 1.40 -7.32
CA SER A 89 -4.80 2.64 -7.70
C SER A 89 -4.72 3.66 -6.58
N ILE A 90 -4.71 4.94 -6.97
CA ILE A 90 -4.84 6.07 -6.05
C ILE A 90 -6.01 6.94 -6.50
N ASP A 91 -6.69 7.54 -5.54
CA ASP A 91 -7.68 8.58 -5.77
C ASP A 91 -7.15 9.88 -5.17
N THR A 92 -6.84 10.87 -5.99
CA THR A 92 -6.39 12.17 -5.51
C THR A 92 -7.52 12.91 -4.81
N ILE A 93 -7.18 13.57 -3.70
CA ILE A 93 -8.16 14.30 -2.90
C ILE A 93 -8.47 15.67 -3.50
N PRO A 94 -9.59 16.33 -3.10
CA PRO A 94 -9.85 17.70 -3.49
C PRO A 94 -8.83 18.65 -2.84
N TRP A 95 -8.54 19.75 -3.53
CA TRP A 95 -7.64 20.79 -3.02
C TRP A 95 -8.16 21.49 -1.75
N ARG A 96 -9.46 21.54 -1.58
CA ARG A 96 -10.15 22.14 -0.43
C ARG A 96 -11.18 21.18 0.13
N LEU A 97 -11.47 21.31 1.41
CA LEU A 97 -12.61 20.59 1.98
C LEU A 97 -13.91 21.03 1.28
N PRO A 98 -14.83 20.11 1.04
CA PRO A 98 -16.11 20.42 0.39
C PRO A 98 -16.94 21.37 1.26
N GLY A 99 -17.60 22.31 0.60
CA GLY A 99 -18.59 23.18 1.22
C GLY A 99 -19.95 22.48 1.37
N PRO A 100 -20.95 23.15 1.94
CA PRO A 100 -22.26 22.56 2.20
C PRO A 100 -23.02 22.08 0.96
N ALA A 101 -22.69 22.62 -0.23
CA ALA A 101 -23.30 22.24 -1.50
C ALA A 101 -22.50 21.18 -2.28
N ASP A 102 -21.31 20.84 -1.82
CA ASP A 102 -20.47 19.84 -2.47
C ASP A 102 -20.83 18.42 -1.97
N PRO A 103 -20.55 17.37 -2.73
CA PRO A 103 -20.66 16.00 -2.24
C PRO A 103 -19.85 15.79 -0.97
N PRO A 104 -20.30 14.96 -0.02
CA PRO A 104 -19.62 14.75 1.25
C PRO A 104 -18.21 14.16 1.05
N PHE A 105 -17.24 14.67 1.80
CA PHE A 105 -15.92 14.09 1.88
C PHE A 105 -15.87 13.06 3.01
N ILE A 106 -15.69 11.80 2.67
CA ILE A 106 -15.79 10.68 3.60
C ILE A 106 -14.41 10.30 4.09
N VAL A 107 -14.22 10.32 5.41
CA VAL A 107 -13.01 9.87 6.09
C VAL A 107 -13.34 8.62 6.90
N MET A 108 -12.59 7.56 6.69
CA MET A 108 -12.64 6.36 7.51
C MET A 108 -11.54 6.43 8.57
N LEU A 109 -11.92 6.24 9.81
CA LEU A 109 -10.99 6.05 10.92
C LEU A 109 -10.97 4.56 11.27
N GLY A 110 -9.78 4.01 11.43
CA GLY A 110 -9.58 2.63 11.85
C GLY A 110 -8.46 2.54 12.86
N SER A 111 -8.62 1.62 13.82
CA SER A 111 -7.61 1.30 14.83
C SER A 111 -7.82 -0.14 15.29
N CYS A 112 -6.80 -0.72 15.93
CA CYS A 112 -6.93 -1.98 16.65
C CYS A 112 -7.42 -3.14 15.76
N PHE A 113 -6.89 -3.31 14.56
CA PHE A 113 -7.21 -4.44 13.72
C PHE A 113 -6.48 -5.69 14.21
N PHE A 114 -7.25 -6.69 14.65
CA PHE A 114 -6.71 -7.96 15.07
C PHE A 114 -7.11 -9.05 14.07
N ALA A 115 -6.19 -9.40 13.19
CA ALA A 115 -6.42 -10.31 12.05
C ALA A 115 -6.98 -11.68 12.47
N ARG A 116 -6.66 -12.15 13.67
CA ARG A 116 -7.14 -13.44 14.19
C ARG A 116 -8.64 -13.47 14.46
N GLU A 117 -9.24 -12.32 14.77
CA GLU A 117 -10.70 -12.20 14.93
C GLU A 117 -11.43 -12.02 13.60
N ASP A 118 -10.69 -11.79 12.53
CA ASP A 118 -11.20 -11.73 11.17
C ASP A 118 -10.49 -12.74 10.23
N PRO A 119 -10.50 -14.04 10.55
CA PRO A 119 -9.77 -15.07 9.82
C PRO A 119 -10.24 -15.21 8.36
N ASN A 120 -11.43 -14.71 8.08
CA ASN A 120 -12.02 -14.73 6.74
C ASN A 120 -11.84 -13.41 5.98
N GLY A 121 -11.21 -12.38 6.56
CA GLY A 121 -11.04 -11.07 5.94
C GLY A 121 -12.35 -10.32 5.69
N ASN A 122 -13.35 -10.48 6.57
CA ASN A 122 -14.68 -9.87 6.42
C ASN A 122 -14.63 -8.35 6.39
N VAL A 123 -13.74 -7.75 7.21
CA VAL A 123 -13.56 -6.29 7.27
C VAL A 123 -13.13 -5.78 5.89
N GLY A 124 -12.12 -6.41 5.29
CA GLY A 124 -11.64 -6.05 3.96
C GLY A 124 -12.72 -6.25 2.90
N ARG A 125 -13.44 -7.39 2.91
CA ARG A 125 -14.54 -7.66 1.97
C ARG A 125 -15.68 -6.65 2.13
N THR A 126 -16.07 -6.32 3.36
CA THR A 126 -17.10 -5.32 3.62
C THR A 126 -16.71 -3.98 3.02
N TYR A 127 -15.45 -3.57 3.23
CA TYR A 127 -14.92 -2.36 2.62
C TYR A 127 -14.97 -2.39 1.08
N MET A 128 -14.53 -3.48 0.48
CA MET A 128 -14.54 -3.62 -1.00
C MET A 128 -15.96 -3.58 -1.58
N ASN A 129 -16.96 -4.03 -0.82
CA ASN A 129 -18.37 -4.06 -1.22
C ASN A 129 -19.13 -2.76 -0.94
N LEU A 130 -18.49 -1.74 -0.34
CA LEU A 130 -19.13 -0.45 -0.15
C LEU A 130 -19.55 0.15 -1.50
N PRO A 131 -20.77 0.69 -1.61
CA PRO A 131 -21.19 1.49 -2.77
C PRO A 131 -20.18 2.61 -3.03
N ALA A 132 -19.96 2.97 -4.29
CA ALA A 132 -18.99 4.00 -4.65
C ALA A 132 -19.19 5.32 -3.87
N ALA A 133 -20.45 5.73 -3.67
CA ALA A 133 -20.80 6.92 -2.90
C ALA A 133 -20.49 6.85 -1.40
N ALA A 134 -20.28 5.65 -0.85
CA ALA A 134 -19.95 5.43 0.56
C ALA A 134 -18.47 5.08 0.78
N ARG A 135 -17.67 4.98 -0.28
CA ARG A 135 -16.25 4.69 -0.16
C ARG A 135 -15.50 5.88 0.41
N PRO A 136 -14.66 5.69 1.42
CA PRO A 136 -13.88 6.79 1.97
C PRO A 136 -12.84 7.31 0.97
N HIS A 137 -12.69 8.61 0.95
CA HIS A 137 -11.67 9.32 0.19
C HIS A 137 -10.31 9.22 0.88
N ILE A 138 -10.31 9.18 2.24
CA ILE A 138 -9.13 9.00 3.07
C ILE A 138 -9.40 7.92 4.11
N LYS A 139 -8.37 7.11 4.38
CA LYS A 139 -8.33 6.17 5.50
C LYS A 139 -7.23 6.60 6.44
N LEU A 140 -7.59 6.86 7.68
CA LEU A 140 -6.66 7.13 8.76
C LEU A 140 -6.60 5.90 9.67
N LEU A 141 -5.48 5.22 9.65
CA LEU A 141 -5.24 4.04 10.48
C LEU A 141 -4.45 4.51 11.72
N CYS A 142 -5.16 4.66 12.82
CA CYS A 142 -4.69 5.28 14.05
C CYS A 142 -4.18 4.22 15.05
N GLY A 143 -3.03 3.61 14.74
CA GLY A 143 -2.37 2.66 15.63
C GLY A 143 -2.87 1.22 15.55
N ASP A 144 -2.14 0.32 16.19
CA ASP A 144 -2.46 -1.08 16.44
C ASP A 144 -2.93 -1.87 15.20
N GLN A 145 -2.21 -1.73 14.10
CA GLN A 145 -2.49 -2.48 12.87
C GLN A 145 -1.93 -3.89 12.91
N VAL A 146 -0.97 -4.14 13.80
CA VAL A 146 -0.35 -5.44 14.03
C VAL A 146 -0.13 -5.63 15.53
N TYR A 147 -0.66 -6.73 16.07
CA TYR A 147 -0.42 -7.16 17.44
C TYR A 147 0.61 -8.29 17.43
N LEU A 148 1.79 -8.01 17.92
CA LEU A 148 2.87 -9.00 18.06
C LEU A 148 2.84 -9.72 19.40
N ASP A 149 2.16 -9.14 20.38
CA ASP A 149 2.14 -9.52 21.79
C ASP A 149 0.77 -10.03 22.28
N ASN A 150 -0.23 -10.08 21.43
CA ASN A 150 -1.57 -10.46 21.82
C ASN A 150 -2.11 -11.63 20.97
N PRO A 151 -2.68 -12.70 21.58
CA PRO A 151 -2.76 -12.91 23.01
C PRO A 151 -1.45 -13.44 23.62
N PRO A 152 -1.24 -13.30 24.94
CA PRO A 152 -0.03 -13.78 25.61
C PRO A 152 0.31 -15.25 25.38
N GLN A 153 -0.73 -16.08 25.16
CA GLN A 153 -0.52 -17.51 24.85
C GLN A 153 0.15 -17.74 23.50
N ASP A 154 -0.02 -16.84 22.53
CA ASP A 154 0.68 -16.89 21.26
C ASP A 154 2.14 -16.40 21.40
N PHE A 155 2.37 -15.51 22.35
CA PHE A 155 3.72 -15.02 22.68
C PHE A 155 4.60 -16.10 23.30
N LEU A 156 3.99 -16.99 24.08
CA LEU A 156 4.67 -18.14 24.69
C LEU A 156 4.93 -19.28 23.69
N ASN A 157 4.42 -19.20 22.48
CA ASN A 157 4.70 -20.16 21.43
C ASN A 157 5.94 -19.72 20.63
N PRO A 158 7.12 -20.33 20.86
CA PRO A 158 8.37 -19.92 20.22
C PRO A 158 8.35 -20.08 18.69
N LEU A 159 7.44 -20.88 18.14
CA LEU A 159 7.28 -21.04 16.70
C LEU A 159 6.47 -19.88 16.08
N ARG A 160 5.53 -19.29 16.83
CA ARG A 160 4.74 -18.15 16.35
C ARG A 160 5.42 -16.81 16.58
N SER A 161 6.16 -16.65 17.64
CA SER A 161 6.93 -15.41 17.88
C SER A 161 8.05 -15.18 16.85
N ARG A 162 8.43 -16.22 16.10
CA ARG A 162 9.40 -16.11 15.02
C ARG A 162 8.80 -15.78 13.65
N ASN A 163 7.50 -15.96 13.50
CA ASN A 163 6.80 -15.78 12.22
C ASN A 163 5.85 -14.56 12.24
N TRP A 164 6.35 -13.43 12.72
CA TRP A 164 5.60 -12.16 12.63
C TRP A 164 5.15 -11.82 11.18
N LEU A 165 5.78 -12.43 10.17
CA LEU A 165 5.38 -12.33 8.77
C LEU A 165 4.08 -13.10 8.45
N GLU A 166 3.67 -14.04 9.29
CA GLU A 166 2.39 -14.76 9.12
C GLU A 166 1.18 -13.94 9.60
N HIS A 167 1.43 -12.80 10.24
CA HIS A 167 0.37 -11.88 10.70
C HIS A 167 0.03 -10.79 9.66
N ARG A 168 0.46 -10.96 8.42
CA ARG A 168 0.14 -10.06 7.31
C ARG A 168 -1.09 -10.50 6.54
#